data_8182cdd861b105ff7db843c1065b686d
#
_entry.id   8182cdd861b105ff7db843c1065b686d
#
_cell.length_a   1.000
_cell.length_b   1.000
_cell.length_c   1.000
_cell.angle_alpha   90.00
_cell.angle_beta   90.00
_cell.angle_gamma   90.00
#
_symmetry.space_group_name_H-M   'P 1'
#
loop_
_entity.id
_entity.type
_entity.pdbx_description
1 polymer ?
#
loop_
_entity_poly.entity_id
_entity_poly.type
_entity_poly.pdbx_seq_one_letter_code
_entity_poly.pdbx_strand_id
1 'polypeptide(L)'
;TQNVRVVPPGVIRYGAFCEPGVIVMPGYVNIGARVGAGTMVDTWATVGSCAQVGKDCHLAGGVGIGGVLEPPSARPVIIEDGVFVGSRAVIVEGMHVGKEAVIGAGVVLTSSTAILDVSGPSVVEHRGRVPARSVVIPGTRPKKFPAGEFGVPCALIIGKRSESTDRKVSLNDALRDFAVPV
;
A
#
# COMPACT_ATOMS: atom_id res chain seq x y z
N THR A 1 14.15 -24.71 7.93
CA THR A 1 14.15 -23.26 8.29
C THR A 1 13.71 -22.48 7.06
N GLN A 2 12.66 -21.68 7.18
CA GLN A 2 12.04 -20.97 6.06
C GLN A 2 12.87 -19.76 5.55
N ASN A 3 14.09 -19.54 6.04
CA ASN A 3 14.93 -18.39 5.69
C ASN A 3 14.18 -17.05 5.79
N VAL A 4 13.40 -16.86 6.87
CA VAL A 4 12.71 -15.62 7.22
C VAL A 4 13.50 -14.92 8.30
N ARG A 5 13.82 -13.64 8.09
CA ARG A 5 14.53 -12.83 9.07
C ARG A 5 13.52 -12.00 9.87
N VAL A 6 13.46 -12.21 11.18
CA VAL A 6 12.66 -11.40 12.10
C VAL A 6 13.61 -10.61 13.00
N VAL A 7 13.49 -9.30 12.98
CA VAL A 7 14.28 -8.39 13.82
C VAL A 7 13.49 -8.09 15.09
N PRO A 8 13.99 -8.43 16.28
CA PRO A 8 13.28 -8.16 17.54
C PRO A 8 13.03 -6.64 17.75
N PRO A 9 11.87 -6.24 18.28
CA PRO A 9 10.76 -7.06 18.78
C PRO A 9 9.66 -7.33 17.71
N GLY A 10 10.02 -7.57 16.44
CA GLY A 10 9.06 -7.93 15.40
C GLY A 10 8.29 -9.21 15.73
N VAL A 11 7.01 -9.26 15.38
CA VAL A 11 6.10 -10.37 15.69
C VAL A 11 5.49 -10.94 14.42
N ILE A 12 5.64 -12.24 14.22
CA ILE A 12 4.84 -13.02 13.28
C ILE A 12 3.94 -13.93 14.12
N ARG A 13 2.62 -13.70 14.06
CA ARG A 13 1.68 -14.52 14.82
C ARG A 13 1.62 -15.95 14.30
N TYR A 14 1.34 -16.89 15.21
CA TYR A 14 0.98 -18.25 14.83
C TYR A 14 -0.19 -18.24 13.84
N GLY A 15 -0.08 -19.03 12.76
CA GLY A 15 -1.06 -19.02 11.65
C GLY A 15 -0.84 -17.96 10.58
N ALA A 16 0.18 -17.10 10.70
CA ALA A 16 0.68 -16.32 9.57
C ALA A 16 1.69 -17.12 8.74
N PHE A 17 1.80 -16.81 7.45
CA PHE A 17 2.73 -17.47 6.54
C PHE A 17 3.64 -16.46 5.85
N CYS A 18 4.95 -16.58 6.08
CA CYS A 18 5.97 -15.78 5.39
C CYS A 18 6.81 -16.71 4.50
N GLU A 19 6.94 -16.36 3.23
CA GLU A 19 7.78 -17.10 2.28
C GLU A 19 9.28 -16.86 2.53
N PRO A 20 10.17 -17.68 1.95
CA PRO A 20 11.61 -17.49 2.09
C PRO A 20 12.09 -16.12 1.64
N GLY A 21 13.07 -15.56 2.37
CA GLY A 21 13.64 -14.24 2.08
C GLY A 21 12.84 -13.05 2.60
N VAL A 22 11.69 -13.29 3.24
CA VAL A 22 10.94 -12.21 3.92
C VAL A 22 11.75 -11.64 5.07
N ILE A 23 11.74 -10.31 5.19
CA ILE A 23 12.32 -9.59 6.31
C ILE A 23 11.19 -8.89 7.07
N VAL A 24 11.06 -9.16 8.36
CA VAL A 24 10.16 -8.46 9.26
C VAL A 24 11.01 -7.67 10.24
N MET A 25 11.04 -6.35 10.08
CA MET A 25 11.62 -5.41 11.04
C MET A 25 10.71 -5.36 12.30
N PRO A 26 11.04 -4.60 13.35
CA PRO A 26 10.12 -4.38 14.46
C PRO A 26 8.73 -3.94 13.96
N GLY A 27 7.85 -4.88 13.74
CA GLY A 27 6.54 -4.74 13.11
C GLY A 27 5.67 -5.94 13.45
N TYR A 28 4.57 -6.11 12.74
CA TYR A 28 3.57 -7.11 13.10
C TYR A 28 2.94 -7.78 11.88
N VAL A 29 2.95 -9.10 11.84
CA VAL A 29 2.23 -9.92 10.85
C VAL A 29 1.17 -10.74 11.56
N ASN A 30 -0.10 -10.46 11.27
CA ASN A 30 -1.24 -11.04 11.96
C ASN A 30 -1.61 -12.44 11.43
N ILE A 31 -2.44 -13.15 12.21
CA ILE A 31 -2.95 -14.50 11.87
C ILE A 31 -3.61 -14.52 10.48
N GLY A 32 -3.38 -15.59 9.73
CA GLY A 32 -3.93 -15.79 8.39
C GLY A 32 -3.29 -14.91 7.29
N ALA A 33 -2.44 -13.95 7.66
CA ALA A 33 -1.74 -13.13 6.69
C ALA A 33 -0.69 -13.97 5.93
N ARG A 34 -0.51 -13.65 4.64
CA ARG A 34 0.57 -14.16 3.80
C ARG A 34 1.48 -13.04 3.36
N VAL A 35 2.78 -13.24 3.45
CA VAL A 35 3.81 -12.33 2.93
C VAL A 35 4.70 -13.11 1.97
N GLY A 36 4.73 -12.68 0.72
CA GLY A 36 5.46 -13.31 -0.38
C GLY A 36 6.97 -13.12 -0.29
N ALA A 37 7.71 -13.98 -0.99
CA ALA A 37 9.17 -14.05 -0.98
C ALA A 37 9.84 -12.69 -1.26
N GLY A 38 10.95 -12.40 -0.60
CA GLY A 38 11.73 -11.17 -0.81
C GLY A 38 11.08 -9.88 -0.28
N THR A 39 9.85 -9.95 0.25
CA THR A 39 9.14 -8.79 0.77
C THR A 39 9.72 -8.31 2.10
N MET A 40 9.81 -6.98 2.25
CA MET A 40 10.16 -6.33 3.51
C MET A 40 8.92 -5.73 4.18
N VAL A 41 8.67 -6.13 5.43
CA VAL A 41 7.75 -5.47 6.37
C VAL A 41 8.63 -4.60 7.27
N ASP A 42 8.70 -3.30 6.96
CA ASP A 42 9.63 -2.38 7.61
C ASP A 42 9.13 -1.94 9.00
N THR A 43 9.92 -1.10 9.67
CA THR A 43 9.76 -0.73 11.08
C THR A 43 8.36 -0.18 11.36
N TRP A 44 7.69 -0.78 12.34
CA TRP A 44 6.31 -0.48 12.76
C TRP A 44 5.25 -0.66 11.69
N ALA A 45 5.56 -1.28 10.56
CA ALA A 45 4.54 -1.69 9.61
C ALA A 45 3.75 -2.88 10.16
N THR A 46 2.46 -2.93 9.82
CA THR A 46 1.54 -3.99 10.24
C THR A 46 0.89 -4.62 9.03
N VAL A 47 0.86 -5.95 9.02
CA VAL A 47 0.09 -6.75 8.05
C VAL A 47 -1.09 -7.35 8.81
N GLY A 48 -2.28 -6.86 8.51
CA GLY A 48 -3.52 -7.24 9.19
C GLY A 48 -3.92 -8.69 8.92
N SER A 49 -4.88 -9.18 9.71
CA SER A 49 -5.35 -10.57 9.61
C SER A 49 -5.83 -10.91 8.20
N CYS A 50 -5.38 -12.05 7.70
CA CYS A 50 -5.72 -12.61 6.38
C CYS A 50 -5.28 -11.75 5.18
N ALA A 51 -4.59 -10.62 5.37
CA ALA A 51 -4.07 -9.82 4.26
C ALA A 51 -3.07 -10.63 3.40
N GLN A 52 -3.10 -10.42 2.09
CA GLN A 52 -2.27 -11.14 1.13
C GLN A 52 -1.30 -10.17 0.48
N VAL A 53 -0.03 -10.27 0.86
CA VAL A 53 1.06 -9.46 0.31
C VAL A 53 1.89 -10.33 -0.63
N GLY A 54 2.10 -9.85 -1.84
CA GLY A 54 2.87 -10.50 -2.89
C GLY A 54 4.38 -10.54 -2.63
N LYS A 55 5.13 -10.92 -3.66
CA LYS A 55 6.60 -11.03 -3.64
C LYS A 55 7.25 -9.68 -3.89
N ASP A 56 8.48 -9.53 -3.41
CA ASP A 56 9.34 -8.37 -3.70
C ASP A 56 8.66 -7.03 -3.42
N CYS A 57 7.75 -7.00 -2.44
CA CYS A 57 7.10 -5.79 -1.97
C CYS A 57 7.94 -5.10 -0.90
N HIS A 58 7.74 -3.79 -0.77
CA HIS A 58 8.28 -3.02 0.36
C HIS A 58 7.13 -2.30 1.06
N LEU A 59 6.83 -2.69 2.28
CA LEU A 59 5.93 -1.97 3.17
C LEU A 59 6.78 -1.08 4.07
N ALA A 60 6.90 0.19 3.74
CA ALA A 60 7.77 1.13 4.44
C ALA A 60 7.30 1.40 5.88
N GLY A 61 8.11 2.15 6.64
CA GLY A 61 7.87 2.35 8.07
C GLY A 61 6.49 2.87 8.43
N GLY A 62 5.84 2.19 9.36
CA GLY A 62 4.52 2.56 9.86
C GLY A 62 3.34 2.33 8.90
N VAL A 63 3.53 1.58 7.83
CA VAL A 63 2.44 1.17 6.92
C VAL A 63 1.41 0.33 7.67
N GLY A 64 0.13 0.63 7.49
CA GLY A 64 -0.99 -0.11 8.03
C GLY A 64 -1.75 -0.87 6.94
N ILE A 65 -1.56 -2.20 6.84
CA ILE A 65 -2.41 -3.05 6.01
C ILE A 65 -3.52 -3.62 6.89
N GLY A 66 -4.77 -3.36 6.52
CA GLY A 66 -5.95 -3.76 7.28
C GLY A 66 -6.20 -5.26 7.28
N GLY A 67 -6.84 -5.72 8.34
CA GLY A 67 -7.30 -7.10 8.49
C GLY A 67 -8.80 -7.27 8.23
N VAL A 68 -9.30 -8.50 8.44
CA VAL A 68 -10.70 -8.88 8.19
C VAL A 68 -11.45 -9.27 9.47
N LEU A 69 -10.79 -9.30 10.63
CA LEU A 69 -11.39 -9.83 11.85
C LEU A 69 -12.15 -8.79 12.66
N GLU A 70 -11.70 -7.54 12.67
CA GLU A 70 -12.34 -6.48 13.48
C GLU A 70 -12.34 -5.14 12.72
N PRO A 71 -13.49 -4.71 12.20
CA PRO A 71 -14.75 -5.46 12.10
C PRO A 71 -14.66 -6.61 11.07
N PRO A 72 -15.50 -7.65 11.16
CA PRO A 72 -15.51 -8.72 10.18
C PRO A 72 -15.73 -8.19 8.76
N SER A 73 -14.83 -8.53 7.84
CA SER A 73 -14.92 -8.17 6.43
C SER A 73 -14.78 -9.42 5.57
N ALA A 74 -15.57 -9.50 4.51
CA ALA A 74 -15.54 -10.64 3.60
C ALA A 74 -14.32 -10.66 2.67
N ARG A 75 -13.60 -9.54 2.53
CA ARG A 75 -12.50 -9.41 1.58
C ARG A 75 -11.20 -8.99 2.27
N PRO A 76 -10.14 -9.80 2.15
CA PRO A 76 -8.81 -9.39 2.59
C PRO A 76 -8.26 -8.26 1.72
N VAL A 77 -7.34 -7.47 2.27
CA VAL A 77 -6.50 -6.59 1.48
C VAL A 77 -5.55 -7.45 0.65
N ILE A 78 -5.40 -7.10 -0.63
CA ILE A 78 -4.49 -7.75 -1.56
C ILE A 78 -3.49 -6.72 -2.06
N ILE A 79 -2.21 -7.01 -1.84
CA ILE A 79 -1.08 -6.27 -2.39
C ILE A 79 -0.38 -7.21 -3.36
N GLU A 80 -0.40 -6.93 -4.66
CA GLU A 80 0.26 -7.77 -5.67
C GLU A 80 1.80 -7.61 -5.63
N ASP A 81 2.50 -8.40 -6.44
CA ASP A 81 3.96 -8.46 -6.47
C ASP A 81 4.61 -7.11 -6.84
N GLY A 82 5.78 -6.83 -6.27
CA GLY A 82 6.60 -5.66 -6.61
C GLY A 82 6.02 -4.30 -6.19
N VAL A 83 4.99 -4.29 -5.36
CA VAL A 83 4.37 -3.05 -4.87
C VAL A 83 5.28 -2.39 -3.84
N PHE A 84 5.46 -1.07 -3.99
CA PHE A 84 6.05 -0.21 -2.96
C PHE A 84 4.93 0.55 -2.23
N VAL A 85 4.92 0.48 -0.91
CA VAL A 85 3.98 1.24 -0.07
C VAL A 85 4.77 2.20 0.81
N GLY A 86 4.58 3.49 0.58
CA GLY A 86 5.27 4.57 1.30
C GLY A 86 4.88 4.66 2.77
N SER A 87 5.77 5.25 3.56
CA SER A 87 5.64 5.33 5.01
C SER A 87 4.28 5.88 5.45
N ARG A 88 3.71 5.26 6.50
CA ARG A 88 2.43 5.65 7.10
C ARG A 88 1.23 5.66 6.14
N ALA A 89 1.33 5.03 4.98
CA ALA A 89 0.15 4.76 4.18
C ALA A 89 -0.74 3.72 4.88
N VAL A 90 -2.06 3.87 4.70
CA VAL A 90 -3.09 2.98 5.27
C VAL A 90 -3.89 2.37 4.14
N ILE A 91 -3.94 1.05 4.06
CA ILE A 91 -4.66 0.30 3.01
C ILE A 91 -5.55 -0.73 3.68
N VAL A 92 -6.86 -0.51 3.64
CA VAL A 92 -7.83 -1.27 4.45
C VAL A 92 -9.08 -1.66 3.63
N GLU A 93 -10.03 -2.34 4.28
CA GLU A 93 -11.37 -2.65 3.73
C GLU A 93 -11.34 -3.40 2.40
N GLY A 94 -10.48 -4.42 2.28
CA GLY A 94 -10.43 -5.28 1.10
C GLY A 94 -9.92 -4.60 -0.17
N MET A 95 -9.18 -3.52 -0.03
CA MET A 95 -8.51 -2.87 -1.14
C MET A 95 -7.60 -3.84 -1.90
N HIS A 96 -7.55 -3.66 -3.21
CA HIS A 96 -6.66 -4.40 -4.10
C HIS A 96 -5.65 -3.45 -4.75
N VAL A 97 -4.38 -3.62 -4.47
CA VAL A 97 -3.29 -2.86 -5.08
C VAL A 97 -2.60 -3.71 -6.13
N GLY A 98 -2.70 -3.27 -7.38
CA GLY A 98 -2.18 -3.99 -8.55
C GLY A 98 -0.65 -4.01 -8.59
N LYS A 99 -0.13 -5.01 -9.30
CA LYS A 99 1.30 -5.33 -9.44
C LYS A 99 2.16 -4.09 -9.72
N GLU A 100 3.30 -4.01 -9.03
CA GLU A 100 4.31 -2.95 -9.23
C GLU A 100 3.79 -1.51 -9.02
N ALA A 101 2.63 -1.33 -8.40
CA ALA A 101 2.17 0.01 -8.04
C ALA A 101 3.07 0.65 -6.97
N VAL A 102 3.12 1.97 -6.99
CA VAL A 102 3.83 2.80 -6.01
C VAL A 102 2.79 3.64 -5.27
N ILE A 103 2.66 3.39 -3.97
CA ILE A 103 1.77 4.15 -3.09
C ILE A 103 2.61 5.15 -2.31
N GLY A 104 2.32 6.43 -2.46
CA GLY A 104 3.02 7.50 -1.75
C GLY A 104 2.82 7.46 -0.24
N ALA A 105 3.72 8.12 0.49
CA ALA A 105 3.61 8.25 1.93
C ALA A 105 2.29 8.93 2.34
N GLY A 106 1.70 8.48 3.43
CA GLY A 106 0.46 9.06 3.98
C GLY A 106 -0.80 8.86 3.15
N VAL A 107 -0.77 8.08 2.07
CA VAL A 107 -1.97 7.74 1.29
C VAL A 107 -2.90 6.86 2.12
N VAL A 108 -4.18 7.20 2.16
CA VAL A 108 -5.22 6.40 2.82
C VAL A 108 -6.17 5.84 1.78
N LEU A 109 -6.24 4.51 1.70
CA LEU A 109 -7.08 3.76 0.78
C LEU A 109 -8.07 2.89 1.56
N THR A 110 -9.35 3.21 1.42
CA THR A 110 -10.48 2.43 1.90
C THR A 110 -11.35 2.01 0.72
N SER A 111 -12.31 1.13 0.91
CA SER A 111 -13.27 0.73 -0.14
C SER A 111 -14.01 1.93 -0.75
N SER A 112 -14.21 3.00 0.03
CA SER A 112 -14.92 4.23 -0.36
C SER A 112 -14.03 5.34 -0.88
N THR A 113 -12.71 5.25 -0.70
CA THR A 113 -11.76 6.27 -1.17
C THR A 113 -11.88 6.44 -2.68
N ALA A 114 -12.13 7.66 -3.14
CA ALA A 114 -12.04 8.00 -4.56
C ALA A 114 -10.57 8.01 -4.99
N ILE A 115 -10.24 7.21 -5.98
CA ILE A 115 -8.90 7.13 -6.58
C ILE A 115 -9.02 7.72 -7.98
N LEU A 116 -8.50 8.93 -8.17
CA LEU A 116 -8.65 9.69 -9.41
C LEU A 116 -7.39 9.56 -10.25
N ASP A 117 -7.51 8.93 -11.41
CA ASP A 117 -6.42 8.94 -12.40
C ASP A 117 -6.47 10.26 -13.15
N VAL A 118 -5.47 11.10 -12.91
CA VAL A 118 -5.30 12.43 -13.50
C VAL A 118 -4.13 12.47 -14.49
N SER A 119 -3.58 11.31 -14.86
CA SER A 119 -2.44 11.22 -15.78
C SER A 119 -2.82 11.41 -17.25
N GLY A 120 -4.10 11.33 -17.57
CA GLY A 120 -4.63 11.49 -18.93
C GLY A 120 -5.37 12.81 -19.15
N PRO A 121 -5.95 13.02 -20.34
CA PRO A 121 -6.68 14.25 -20.68
C PRO A 121 -8.02 14.41 -19.95
N SER A 122 -8.51 13.34 -19.33
CA SER A 122 -9.74 13.34 -18.53
C SER A 122 -9.55 12.49 -17.27
N VAL A 123 -10.25 12.86 -16.20
CA VAL A 123 -10.19 12.13 -14.93
C VAL A 123 -10.93 10.80 -15.06
N VAL A 124 -10.26 9.71 -14.63
CA VAL A 124 -10.89 8.39 -14.48
C VAL A 124 -10.95 8.04 -12.99
N GLU A 125 -12.13 7.79 -12.46
CA GLU A 125 -12.31 7.40 -11.06
C GLU A 125 -12.28 5.88 -10.89
N HIS A 126 -11.46 5.40 -9.96
CA HIS A 126 -11.43 4.02 -9.49
C HIS A 126 -11.89 3.94 -8.03
N ARG A 127 -12.40 2.77 -7.62
CA ARG A 127 -12.74 2.45 -6.23
C ARG A 127 -12.37 1.01 -5.91
N GLY A 128 -11.96 0.77 -4.68
CA GLY A 128 -11.62 -0.58 -4.20
C GLY A 128 -10.36 -1.19 -4.86
N ARG A 129 -9.80 -0.55 -5.87
CA ARG A 129 -8.62 -1.06 -6.59
C ARG A 129 -7.72 0.07 -7.10
N VAL A 130 -6.41 -0.14 -6.95
CA VAL A 130 -5.35 0.63 -7.63
C VAL A 130 -4.88 -0.20 -8.83
N PRO A 131 -4.91 0.33 -10.06
CA PRO A 131 -4.37 -0.38 -11.24
C PRO A 131 -2.87 -0.66 -11.11
N ALA A 132 -2.41 -1.71 -11.81
CA ALA A 132 -1.00 -2.06 -11.84
C ALA A 132 -0.11 -0.91 -12.32
N ARG A 133 1.11 -0.83 -11.77
CA ARG A 133 2.15 0.17 -12.08
C ARG A 133 1.74 1.63 -11.86
N SER A 134 0.62 1.89 -11.20
CA SER A 134 0.17 3.27 -10.90
C SER A 134 1.05 3.90 -9.84
N VAL A 135 1.39 5.19 -10.02
CA VAL A 135 2.01 6.03 -9.00
C VAL A 135 0.92 6.86 -8.34
N VAL A 136 0.72 6.65 -7.04
CA VAL A 136 -0.40 7.20 -6.27
C VAL A 136 0.11 8.14 -5.20
N ILE A 137 -0.48 9.32 -5.09
CA ILE A 137 -0.17 10.31 -4.06
C ILE A 137 -1.43 10.70 -3.28
N PRO A 138 -1.29 11.28 -2.06
CA PRO A 138 -2.42 11.90 -1.38
C PRO A 138 -2.94 13.08 -2.18
N GLY A 139 -4.27 13.28 -2.15
CA GLY A 139 -4.89 14.42 -2.79
C GLY A 139 -6.17 14.85 -2.07
N THR A 140 -6.75 15.94 -2.55
CA THR A 140 -8.07 16.40 -2.12
C THR A 140 -8.95 16.69 -3.33
N ARG A 141 -10.26 16.53 -3.16
CA ARG A 141 -11.26 16.96 -4.14
C ARG A 141 -12.29 17.84 -3.46
N PRO A 142 -12.86 18.85 -4.16
CA PRO A 142 -13.89 19.70 -3.59
C PRO A 142 -15.17 18.90 -3.33
N LYS A 143 -15.84 19.19 -2.23
CA LYS A 143 -17.15 18.64 -1.90
C LYS A 143 -18.01 19.73 -1.24
N LYS A 144 -19.24 19.89 -1.71
CA LYS A 144 -20.21 20.81 -1.13
C LYS A 144 -20.86 20.20 0.10
N PHE A 145 -20.95 20.98 1.16
CA PHE A 145 -21.66 20.72 2.41
C PHE A 145 -22.61 21.87 2.71
N PRO A 146 -23.55 21.76 3.67
CA PRO A 146 -24.41 22.87 4.05
C PRO A 146 -23.66 24.13 4.49
N ALA A 147 -22.48 23.98 5.10
CA ALA A 147 -21.64 25.09 5.58
C ALA A 147 -20.69 25.67 4.51
N GLY A 148 -20.67 25.16 3.27
CA GLY A 148 -19.78 25.62 2.22
C GLY A 148 -19.08 24.48 1.46
N GLU A 149 -18.11 24.85 0.65
CA GLU A 149 -17.28 23.89 -0.09
C GLU A 149 -15.95 23.65 0.62
N PHE A 150 -15.61 22.38 0.80
CA PHE A 150 -14.38 21.95 1.48
C PHE A 150 -13.67 20.87 0.68
N GLY A 151 -12.33 20.80 0.80
CA GLY A 151 -11.53 19.72 0.27
C GLY A 151 -11.72 18.45 1.10
N VAL A 152 -12.11 17.35 0.46
CA VAL A 152 -12.16 16.03 1.10
C VAL A 152 -11.03 15.15 0.58
N PRO A 153 -10.46 14.24 1.41
CA PRO A 153 -9.37 13.37 0.98
C PRO A 153 -9.75 12.51 -0.23
N CYS A 154 -8.79 12.34 -1.11
CA CYS A 154 -8.81 11.34 -2.19
C CYS A 154 -7.38 10.85 -2.45
N ALA A 155 -7.23 9.88 -3.33
CA ALA A 155 -5.94 9.48 -3.86
C ALA A 155 -5.83 9.90 -5.34
N LEU A 156 -4.67 10.35 -5.78
CA LEU A 156 -4.42 10.74 -7.16
C LEU A 156 -3.44 9.78 -7.80
N ILE A 157 -3.82 9.17 -8.92
CA ILE A 157 -2.89 8.48 -9.82
C ILE A 157 -2.31 9.53 -10.76
N ILE A 158 -1.00 9.79 -10.65
CA ILE A 158 -0.31 10.83 -11.41
C ILE A 158 0.43 10.30 -12.62
N GLY A 159 0.49 8.97 -12.78
CA GLY A 159 1.14 8.31 -13.90
C GLY A 159 1.42 6.84 -13.62
N LYS A 160 2.27 6.26 -14.47
CA LYS A 160 2.74 4.88 -14.35
C LYS A 160 4.21 4.82 -13.97
N ARG A 161 4.58 3.82 -13.17
CA ARG A 161 5.97 3.50 -12.86
C ARG A 161 6.75 3.28 -14.14
N SER A 162 7.86 4.00 -14.30
CA SER A 162 8.76 3.87 -15.48
C SER A 162 9.77 2.75 -15.26
N GLU A 163 10.39 2.27 -16.34
CA GLU A 163 11.48 1.28 -16.28
C GLU A 163 12.72 1.84 -15.55
N SER A 164 12.93 3.15 -15.58
CA SER A 164 13.99 3.80 -14.81
C SER A 164 13.72 3.73 -13.31
N THR A 165 12.47 3.78 -12.91
CA THR A 165 12.03 3.62 -11.52
C THR A 165 12.15 2.17 -11.05
N ASP A 166 12.07 1.19 -11.95
CA ASP A 166 12.22 -0.24 -11.62
C ASP A 166 13.62 -0.58 -11.09
N ARG A 167 14.64 0.19 -11.49
CA ARG A 167 16.03 0.04 -11.02
C ARG A 167 16.35 0.83 -9.74
N LYS A 168 15.47 1.75 -9.36
CA LYS A 168 15.64 2.63 -8.20
C LYS A 168 14.58 2.28 -7.16
N VAL A 169 15.00 1.69 -6.06
CA VAL A 169 14.13 1.26 -4.94
C VAL A 169 13.65 2.45 -4.10
N SER A 170 13.65 3.67 -4.63
CA SER A 170 13.32 4.89 -3.89
C SER A 170 12.00 5.49 -4.37
N LEU A 171 11.04 5.61 -3.45
CA LEU A 171 9.80 6.36 -3.66
C LEU A 171 10.09 7.80 -4.15
N ASN A 172 11.13 8.42 -3.60
CA ASN A 172 11.53 9.79 -3.93
C ASN A 172 11.91 9.94 -5.41
N ASP A 173 12.58 8.94 -5.98
CA ASP A 173 12.95 8.96 -7.39
C ASP A 173 11.72 8.81 -8.29
N ALA A 174 10.74 7.96 -7.88
CA ALA A 174 9.48 7.84 -8.61
C ALA A 174 8.66 9.14 -8.58
N LEU A 175 8.64 9.85 -7.44
CA LEU A 175 7.91 11.11 -7.31
C LEU A 175 8.60 12.27 -8.03
N ARG A 176 9.94 12.30 -8.07
CA ARG A 176 10.71 13.30 -8.80
C ARG A 176 10.47 13.25 -10.31
N ASP A 177 10.27 12.06 -10.88
CA ASP A 177 9.94 11.90 -12.30
C ASP A 177 8.63 12.61 -12.68
N PHE A 178 7.76 12.90 -11.71
CA PHE A 178 6.50 13.63 -11.88
C PHE A 178 6.54 15.07 -11.33
N ALA A 179 7.72 15.61 -10.97
CA ALA A 179 7.90 16.93 -10.37
C ALA A 179 7.04 17.16 -9.10
N VAL A 180 6.75 16.10 -8.35
CA VAL A 180 6.05 16.20 -7.07
C VAL A 180 7.07 16.47 -5.96
N PRO A 181 6.86 17.49 -5.10
CA PRO A 181 7.72 17.73 -3.95
C PRO A 181 7.78 16.49 -3.02
N VAL A 182 8.98 16.17 -2.52
CA VAL A 182 9.26 15.01 -1.66
C VAL A 182 9.62 15.50 -0.27
#